data_ae711c59e0dee4de11fa9e92778e8c67
#
_entry.id   ae711c59e0dee4de11fa9e92778e8c67
#
_cell.length_a   1.000
_cell.length_b   1.000
_cell.length_c   1.000
_cell.angle_alpha   90.00
_cell.angle_beta   90.00
_cell.angle_gamma   90.00
#
_symmetry.space_group_name_H-M   'P 1'
#
loop_
_entity.id
_entity.type
_entity.pdbx_description
1 polymer ?
#
loop_
_entity_poly.entity_id
_entity_poly.type
_entity_poly.pdbx_seq_one_letter_code
_entity_poly.pdbx_strand_id
1 'polypeptide(L)'
;MNILQISFHTAPMNSLGVNDGGGLNVYVESISKELAKDNTVHIITGEQAKNMSKKNLKLSSFNLFTNQANTEEKKEFLDEFIEKTFQYIEEHEIDVVHAHYWLSGLVAKEIKQRYKIPFIFTSHSL
;
A
#
# COMPACT_ATOMS: atom_id res chain seq x y z
N MET A 1 2.16 -0.85 -17.49
CA MET A 1 3.17 -1.11 -16.43
C MET A 1 2.51 -1.61 -15.16
N ASN A 2 3.27 -2.19 -14.28
CA ASN A 2 2.79 -2.67 -12.99
C ASN A 2 3.18 -1.67 -11.91
N ILE A 3 2.17 -1.10 -11.23
CA ILE A 3 2.34 -0.06 -10.23
C ILE A 3 2.00 -0.63 -8.86
N LEU A 4 2.89 -0.44 -7.89
CA LEU A 4 2.64 -0.86 -6.51
C LEU A 4 2.31 0.37 -5.67
N GLN A 5 1.08 0.43 -5.17
CA GLN A 5 0.64 1.47 -4.22
C GLN A 5 0.82 0.91 -2.82
N ILE A 6 1.57 1.61 -1.99
CA ILE A 6 1.81 1.18 -0.61
C ILE A 6 1.06 2.10 0.34
N SER A 7 0.11 1.54 1.07
CA SER A 7 -0.59 2.22 2.15
C SER A 7 -0.48 1.33 3.39
N PHE A 8 0.68 1.40 4.06
CA PHE A 8 0.99 0.51 5.18
C PHE A 8 -0.03 0.63 6.32
N HIS A 9 -0.34 1.85 6.72
CA HIS A 9 -1.04 2.12 7.98
C HIS A 9 -2.56 2.06 7.89
N THR A 10 -3.13 2.10 6.70
CA THR A 10 -4.58 2.09 6.54
C THR A 10 -4.96 1.45 5.22
N ALA A 11 -6.11 0.75 5.21
CA ALA A 11 -6.57 0.01 4.04
C ALA A 11 -7.48 0.87 3.18
N PRO A 12 -7.02 1.28 1.98
CA PRO A 12 -7.91 1.93 1.02
C PRO A 12 -8.94 0.91 0.51
N MET A 13 -10.06 1.42 -0.01
CA MET A 13 -11.10 0.56 -0.60
C MET A 13 -11.72 -0.41 0.40
N ASN A 14 -11.72 -0.03 1.67
CA ASN A 14 -12.32 -0.85 2.71
C ASN A 14 -13.84 -0.80 2.57
N SER A 15 -14.43 -1.90 2.11
CA SER A 15 -15.86 -2.00 1.82
C SER A 15 -16.75 -2.00 3.06
N LEU A 16 -16.15 -2.04 4.25
CA LEU A 16 -16.93 -2.06 5.49
C LEU A 16 -17.48 -0.69 5.88
N GLY A 17 -17.24 0.33 5.07
CA GLY A 17 -17.83 1.64 5.27
C GLY A 17 -17.24 2.45 6.40
N VAL A 18 -16.29 1.92 7.13
CA VAL A 18 -15.59 2.65 8.17
C VAL A 18 -14.35 3.24 7.53
N ASN A 19 -14.40 4.52 7.26
CA ASN A 19 -13.31 5.19 6.57
C ASN A 19 -12.52 6.03 7.58
N ASP A 20 -11.61 5.38 8.31
CA ASP A 20 -10.77 6.06 9.27
C ASP A 20 -9.58 6.73 8.63
N GLY A 21 -9.30 6.42 7.39
CA GLY A 21 -8.18 7.00 6.66
C GLY A 21 -8.49 8.34 6.02
N GLY A 22 -9.77 8.76 6.03
CA GLY A 22 -10.17 10.04 5.50
C GLY A 22 -9.71 10.29 4.07
N GLY A 23 -9.10 11.46 3.87
CA GLY A 23 -8.66 11.89 2.54
C GLY A 23 -7.62 11.00 1.89
N LEU A 24 -6.74 10.39 2.69
CA LEU A 24 -5.72 9.50 2.14
C LEU A 24 -6.35 8.31 1.44
N ASN A 25 -7.28 7.62 2.09
CA ASN A 25 -7.92 6.44 1.49
C ASN A 25 -8.72 6.80 0.25
N VAL A 26 -9.41 7.93 0.27
CA VAL A 26 -10.15 8.42 -0.90
C VAL A 26 -9.19 8.70 -2.05
N TYR A 27 -8.06 9.35 -1.76
CA TYR A 27 -7.07 9.68 -2.77
C TYR A 27 -6.46 8.42 -3.39
N VAL A 28 -6.03 7.47 -2.55
CA VAL A 28 -5.40 6.25 -3.05
C VAL A 28 -6.37 5.44 -3.90
N GLU A 29 -7.63 5.33 -3.46
CA GLU A 29 -8.65 4.64 -4.23
C GLU A 29 -8.86 5.31 -5.58
N SER A 30 -9.02 6.64 -5.59
CA SER A 30 -9.31 7.39 -6.81
C SER A 30 -8.17 7.30 -7.82
N ILE A 31 -6.93 7.53 -7.36
CA ILE A 31 -5.78 7.49 -8.27
C ILE A 31 -5.53 6.07 -8.77
N SER A 32 -5.76 5.06 -7.92
CA SER A 32 -5.55 3.67 -8.31
C SER A 32 -6.55 3.23 -9.38
N LYS A 33 -7.81 3.63 -9.23
CA LYS A 33 -8.83 3.33 -10.24
C LYS A 33 -8.51 4.00 -11.58
N GLU A 34 -8.03 5.22 -11.53
CA GLU A 34 -7.66 5.95 -12.75
C GLU A 34 -6.46 5.30 -13.43
N LEU A 35 -5.42 4.97 -12.66
CA LEU A 35 -4.24 4.32 -13.21
C LEU A 35 -4.54 2.93 -13.76
N ALA A 36 -5.49 2.23 -13.17
CA ALA A 36 -5.84 0.87 -13.60
C ALA A 36 -6.51 0.82 -14.97
N LYS A 37 -6.89 1.96 -15.53
CA LYS A 37 -7.42 2.01 -16.89
C LYS A 37 -6.36 1.60 -17.91
N ASP A 38 -5.10 1.94 -17.67
CA ASP A 38 -3.99 1.70 -18.60
C ASP A 38 -2.85 0.87 -17.99
N ASN A 39 -2.94 0.51 -16.71
CA ASN A 39 -1.88 -0.18 -15.99
C ASN A 39 -2.47 -1.25 -15.09
N THR A 40 -1.61 -2.16 -14.61
CA THR A 40 -2.00 -3.06 -13.53
C THR A 40 -1.57 -2.42 -12.22
N VAL A 41 -2.52 -2.23 -11.31
CA VAL A 41 -2.27 -1.55 -10.05
C VAL A 41 -2.45 -2.53 -8.90
N HIS A 42 -1.43 -2.62 -8.06
CA HIS A 42 -1.42 -3.45 -6.85
C HIS A 42 -1.40 -2.52 -5.65
N ILE A 43 -2.37 -2.66 -4.74
CA ILE A 43 -2.39 -1.92 -3.48
C ILE A 43 -2.07 -2.91 -2.38
N ILE A 44 -1.07 -2.62 -1.56
CA ILE A 44 -0.76 -3.43 -0.38
C ILE A 44 -0.92 -2.60 0.89
N THR A 45 -1.37 -3.26 1.95
CA THR A 45 -1.58 -2.62 3.25
C THR A 45 -1.28 -3.60 4.36
N GLY A 46 -0.91 -3.07 5.52
CA GLY A 46 -0.75 -3.86 6.73
C GLY A 46 -2.03 -3.99 7.53
N GLU A 47 -2.98 -3.07 7.32
CA GLU A 47 -4.22 -3.10 8.07
C GLU A 47 -5.12 -4.24 7.60
N GLN A 48 -5.75 -4.92 8.55
CA GLN A 48 -6.66 -6.01 8.26
C GLN A 48 -7.76 -5.55 7.31
N ALA A 49 -7.90 -6.26 6.20
CA ALA A 49 -8.90 -5.96 5.18
C ALA A 49 -9.12 -7.20 4.33
N LYS A 50 -10.25 -7.22 3.65
CA LYS A 50 -10.57 -8.30 2.73
C LYS A 50 -9.84 -8.04 1.41
N ASN A 51 -9.13 -9.04 0.92
CA ASN A 51 -8.46 -8.93 -0.37
C ASN A 51 -9.49 -8.76 -1.48
N MET A 52 -9.11 -8.01 -2.50
CA MET A 52 -9.98 -7.70 -3.62
C MET A 52 -9.19 -7.79 -4.91
N SER A 53 -9.81 -8.32 -5.96
CA SER A 53 -9.22 -8.35 -7.29
C SER A 53 -10.29 -8.07 -8.31
N LYS A 54 -10.10 -7.02 -9.10
CA LYS A 54 -11.06 -6.62 -10.13
C LYS A 54 -10.31 -6.05 -11.32
N LYS A 55 -10.31 -6.80 -12.43
CA LYS A 55 -9.58 -6.42 -13.63
C LYS A 55 -8.12 -6.12 -13.31
N ASN A 56 -7.68 -4.90 -13.54
CA ASN A 56 -6.30 -4.49 -13.36
C ASN A 56 -6.02 -3.85 -12.01
N LEU A 57 -6.91 -4.06 -11.03
CA LEU A 57 -6.79 -3.45 -9.71
C LEU A 57 -6.91 -4.51 -8.64
N LYS A 58 -5.88 -4.64 -7.80
CA LYS A 58 -5.85 -5.61 -6.71
C LYS A 58 -5.55 -4.92 -5.40
N LEU A 59 -6.24 -5.33 -4.34
CA LEU A 59 -5.92 -4.95 -2.97
C LEU A 59 -5.51 -6.21 -2.21
N SER A 60 -4.33 -6.19 -1.63
CA SER A 60 -3.83 -7.30 -0.81
C SER A 60 -3.49 -6.77 0.58
N SER A 61 -4.12 -7.31 1.60
CA SER A 61 -3.79 -6.99 2.98
C SER A 61 -2.93 -8.10 3.56
N PHE A 62 -1.89 -7.71 4.30
CA PHE A 62 -1.07 -8.68 5.02
C PHE A 62 -1.64 -8.96 6.42
N ASN A 63 -2.72 -8.29 6.79
CA ASN A 63 -3.48 -8.53 8.03
C ASN A 63 -2.60 -8.54 9.28
N LEU A 64 -1.76 -7.52 9.42
CA LEU A 64 -0.83 -7.43 10.53
C LEU A 64 -1.42 -6.75 11.76
N PHE A 65 -2.36 -5.82 11.56
CA PHE A 65 -3.00 -5.08 12.64
C PHE A 65 -4.41 -4.64 12.21
N THR A 66 -5.20 -4.23 13.20
CA THR A 66 -6.55 -3.74 12.94
C THR A 66 -6.57 -2.22 12.93
N ASN A 67 -7.69 -1.63 12.56
CA ASN A 67 -7.86 -0.17 12.59
C ASN A 67 -7.87 0.39 14.03
N GLN A 68 -7.89 -0.47 15.05
CA GLN A 68 -7.81 -0.05 16.43
C GLN A 68 -6.38 0.26 16.87
N ALA A 69 -5.39 -0.23 16.14
CA ALA A 69 -3.99 0.01 16.48
C ALA A 69 -3.61 1.47 16.23
N ASN A 70 -2.85 2.06 17.16
CA ASN A 70 -2.33 3.41 16.96
C ASN A 70 -1.02 3.34 16.15
N THR A 71 -0.46 4.50 15.82
CA THR A 71 0.73 4.58 14.98
C THR A 71 1.92 3.84 15.58
N GLU A 72 2.14 3.97 16.89
CA GLU A 72 3.26 3.31 17.55
C GLU A 72 3.12 1.79 17.50
N GLU A 73 1.90 1.29 17.68
CA GLU A 73 1.64 -0.13 17.59
C GLU A 73 1.86 -0.64 16.17
N LYS A 74 1.40 0.12 15.18
CA LYS A 74 1.58 -0.27 13.77
C LYS A 74 3.05 -0.34 13.38
N LYS A 75 3.87 0.57 13.90
CA LYS A 75 5.31 0.60 13.60
C LYS A 75 6.01 -0.70 13.99
N GLU A 76 5.52 -1.40 14.98
CA GLU A 76 6.11 -2.66 15.41
C GLU A 76 6.00 -3.74 14.32
N PHE A 77 5.11 -3.56 13.36
CA PHE A 77 4.92 -4.51 12.27
C PHE A 77 5.65 -4.09 10.99
N LEU A 78 6.42 -3.00 11.04
CA LEU A 78 7.02 -2.45 9.82
C LEU A 78 8.00 -3.43 9.18
N ASP A 79 8.86 -4.07 9.98
CA ASP A 79 9.84 -5.02 9.45
C ASP A 79 9.16 -6.23 8.82
N GLU A 80 8.12 -6.74 9.46
CA GLU A 80 7.35 -7.85 8.89
C GLU A 80 6.66 -7.44 7.60
N PHE A 81 6.12 -6.22 7.55
CA PHE A 81 5.49 -5.70 6.35
C PHE A 81 6.50 -5.61 5.21
N ILE A 82 7.71 -5.14 5.50
CA ILE A 82 8.77 -5.03 4.49
C ILE A 82 9.12 -6.41 3.93
N GLU A 83 9.26 -7.42 4.80
CA GLU A 83 9.57 -8.77 4.35
C GLU A 83 8.46 -9.33 3.45
N LYS A 84 7.21 -9.13 3.84
CA LYS A 84 6.08 -9.59 3.02
C LYS A 84 5.99 -8.82 1.70
N THR A 85 6.36 -7.55 1.72
CA THR A 85 6.40 -6.74 0.50
C THR A 85 7.48 -7.26 -0.44
N PHE A 86 8.65 -7.63 0.07
CA PHE A 86 9.69 -8.23 -0.75
C PHE A 86 9.19 -9.52 -1.42
N GLN A 87 8.50 -10.37 -0.68
CA GLN A 87 7.91 -11.59 -1.24
C GLN A 87 6.91 -11.25 -2.34
N TYR A 88 6.08 -10.23 -2.10
CA TYR A 88 5.10 -9.79 -3.09
C TYR A 88 5.77 -9.33 -4.38
N ILE A 89 6.84 -8.55 -4.25
CA ILE A 89 7.58 -8.05 -5.41
C ILE A 89 8.20 -9.20 -6.20
N GLU A 90 8.69 -10.23 -5.51
CA GLU A 90 9.30 -11.36 -6.19
C GLU A 90 8.28 -12.23 -6.94
N GLU A 91 7.02 -12.14 -6.57
CA GLU A 91 5.95 -12.86 -7.25
C GLU A 91 5.28 -12.02 -8.35
N HIS A 92 5.59 -10.73 -8.41
CA HIS A 92 4.99 -9.82 -9.37
C HIS A 92 6.06 -8.91 -9.95
N GLU A 93 5.93 -8.57 -11.22
CA GLU A 93 6.86 -7.64 -11.86
C GLU A 93 6.42 -6.21 -11.60
N ILE A 94 7.04 -5.56 -10.62
CA ILE A 94 6.68 -4.19 -10.26
C ILE A 94 7.63 -3.22 -10.94
N ASP A 95 7.07 -2.24 -11.65
CA ASP A 95 7.84 -1.25 -12.41
C ASP A 95 8.09 0.03 -11.62
N VAL A 96 7.12 0.43 -10.80
CA VAL A 96 7.23 1.66 -10.02
C VAL A 96 6.44 1.51 -8.73
N VAL A 97 6.91 2.16 -7.66
CA VAL A 97 6.26 2.16 -6.36
C VAL A 97 5.74 3.57 -6.07
N HIS A 98 4.54 3.66 -5.54
CA HIS A 98 4.00 4.91 -5.02
C HIS A 98 3.64 4.70 -3.55
N ALA A 99 4.38 5.36 -2.68
CA ALA A 99 4.22 5.22 -1.23
C ALA A 99 3.45 6.40 -0.66
N HIS A 100 2.49 6.10 0.19
CA HIS A 100 1.62 7.10 0.80
C HIS A 100 1.86 7.15 2.30
N TYR A 101 2.18 8.34 2.81
CA TYR A 101 2.48 8.59 4.20
C TYR A 101 3.88 8.09 4.57
N TRP A 102 4.47 8.65 5.62
CA TRP A 102 5.90 8.46 5.91
C TRP A 102 6.29 7.01 6.22
N LEU A 103 5.41 6.24 6.86
CA LEU A 103 5.70 4.83 7.13
C LEU A 103 5.84 4.03 5.85
N SER A 104 4.96 4.29 4.88
CA SER A 104 5.08 3.66 3.56
C SER A 104 6.32 4.14 2.82
N GLY A 105 6.73 5.37 3.06
CA GLY A 105 7.98 5.90 2.48
C GLY A 105 9.20 5.12 2.93
N LEU A 106 9.23 4.68 4.20
CA LEU A 106 10.32 3.85 4.70
C LEU A 106 10.35 2.50 3.98
N VAL A 107 9.19 1.92 3.71
CA VAL A 107 9.10 0.68 2.95
C VAL A 107 9.64 0.87 1.53
N ALA A 108 9.22 1.96 0.87
CA ALA A 108 9.67 2.25 -0.50
C ALA A 108 11.19 2.42 -0.57
N LYS A 109 11.78 3.02 0.45
CA LYS A 109 13.24 3.21 0.52
C LYS A 109 13.95 1.85 0.54
N GLU A 110 13.45 0.90 1.32
CA GLU A 110 14.02 -0.44 1.39
C GLU A 110 13.87 -1.19 0.06
N ILE A 111 12.73 -1.02 -0.61
CA ILE A 111 12.51 -1.61 -1.93
C ILE A 111 13.51 -1.06 -2.93
N LYS A 112 13.73 0.25 -2.92
CA LYS A 112 14.68 0.88 -3.86
C LYS A 112 16.09 0.38 -3.63
N GLN A 113 16.50 0.20 -2.37
CA GLN A 113 17.83 -0.28 -2.06
C GLN A 113 18.04 -1.70 -2.56
N ARG A 114 17.02 -2.56 -2.41
CA ARG A 114 17.15 -3.98 -2.74
C ARG A 114 16.89 -4.27 -4.22
N TYR A 115 15.87 -3.66 -4.81
CA TYR A 115 15.42 -4.01 -6.16
C TYR A 115 15.68 -2.93 -7.20
N LYS A 116 16.12 -1.75 -6.79
CA LYS A 116 16.36 -0.61 -7.67
C LYS A 116 15.10 -0.13 -8.40
N ILE A 117 13.93 -0.37 -7.82
CA ILE A 117 12.67 0.10 -8.37
C ILE A 117 12.46 1.56 -7.96
N PRO A 118 12.18 2.46 -8.91
CA PRO A 118 11.96 3.87 -8.56
C PRO A 118 10.66 4.05 -7.78
N PHE A 119 10.61 5.06 -6.92
CA PHE A 119 9.39 5.33 -6.18
C PHE A 119 9.04 6.80 -6.15
N ILE A 120 7.75 7.05 -6.00
CA ILE A 120 7.16 8.36 -5.76
C ILE A 120 6.62 8.35 -4.33
N PHE A 121 6.79 9.45 -3.62
CA PHE A 121 6.31 9.55 -2.25
C PHE A 121 5.33 10.72 -2.11
N THR A 122 4.16 10.43 -1.53
CA THR A 122 3.18 11.45 -1.18
C THR A 122 3.02 11.46 0.34
N SER A 123 3.28 12.60 0.97
CA SER A 123 3.34 12.68 2.43
C SER A 123 1.98 12.58 3.10
N HIS A 124 0.93 13.16 2.51
CA HIS A 124 -0.43 13.21 3.06
C HIS A 124 -0.52 13.84 4.45
N SER A 125 0.51 14.50 4.90
CA SER A 125 0.50 15.17 6.19
C SER A 125 0.92 16.62 6.05
N LEU A 126 0.48 17.39 6.99
CA LEU A 126 0.80 18.81 7.05
C LEU A 126 1.91 19.08 8.05
#